data_7adf5a9767dedf07a6306bacb70e5839
#
_entry.id   7adf5a9767dedf07a6306bacb70e5839
#
_cell.length_a   1.000
_cell.length_b   1.000
_cell.length_c   1.000
_cell.angle_alpha   90.00
_cell.angle_beta   90.00
_cell.angle_gamma   90.00
#
_symmetry.space_group_name_H-M   'P 1'
#
loop_
_entity.id
_entity.type
_entity.pdbx_description
1 polymer ?
#
loop_
_entity_poly.entity_id
_entity_poly.type
_entity_poly.pdbx_seq_one_letter_code
_entity_poly.pdbx_strand_id
1 'polypeptide(L)'
;LSSFPEFGPGGPPLLVPSDPGSQRGITALDRLPIVDFHKIGILYAAPGQRSEQEILSNTHGSKAYIEFISSLGHLVRLKGSRELDIYAGGLDQENDIDGRWTYLWDDDIAQIVFHVATLMPTSPETDPQATLKKRHIGNDFVKVVFNDSGAEFAFDTLPGDFNFVNIIIQPHTPAGNPWSGPGMTNNAEFFKVSMQCRTGMPEVGPLGAFKMVTGSSLPAFVRQLSLHSNIFAQIYLASVGFEARQGTQKLEYSSNWRKRLQQIKLLKSRILQAQGTALVNSAAAPLDLDAAEASRMFTAWL
;
A
#
# COMPACT_ATOMS: atom_id res chain seq x y z
N LEU A 1 12.41 -14.57 -22.56
CA LEU A 1 11.13 -13.98 -23.03
C LEU A 1 10.14 -15.02 -23.53
N SER A 2 10.62 -16.14 -24.10
CA SER A 2 9.76 -17.27 -24.53
C SER A 2 8.99 -17.94 -23.38
N SER A 3 9.42 -17.73 -22.14
CA SER A 3 8.77 -18.29 -20.94
C SER A 3 7.57 -17.46 -20.45
N PHE A 4 7.33 -16.29 -21.04
CA PHE A 4 6.25 -15.38 -20.70
C PHE A 4 5.46 -15.03 -21.96
N PRO A 5 4.40 -15.83 -22.28
CA PRO A 5 3.60 -15.63 -23.49
C PRO A 5 2.98 -14.22 -23.62
N GLU A 6 2.69 -13.58 -22.51
CA GLU A 6 2.18 -12.20 -22.45
C GLU A 6 3.19 -11.14 -22.91
N PHE A 7 4.49 -11.47 -22.88
CA PHE A 7 5.57 -10.67 -23.49
C PHE A 7 5.98 -11.23 -24.87
N GLY A 8 5.18 -12.15 -25.41
CA GLY A 8 5.37 -12.73 -26.73
C GLY A 8 5.37 -11.69 -27.85
N PRO A 9 5.61 -12.09 -29.09
CA PRO A 9 6.11 -11.25 -30.16
C PRO A 9 5.12 -10.17 -30.57
N GLY A 10 5.06 -9.12 -29.79
CA GLY A 10 4.39 -7.86 -30.17
C GLY A 10 5.16 -7.10 -31.25
N GLY A 11 5.88 -7.79 -32.10
CA GLY A 11 6.77 -7.24 -33.11
C GLY A 11 8.24 -7.14 -32.67
N PRO A 12 9.15 -6.78 -33.55
CA PRO A 12 10.56 -6.59 -33.23
C PRO A 12 10.74 -5.48 -32.21
N PRO A 13 11.76 -5.56 -31.31
CA PRO A 13 12.07 -4.50 -30.39
C PRO A 13 12.32 -3.19 -31.14
N LEU A 14 11.76 -2.09 -30.61
CA LEU A 14 11.95 -0.76 -31.19
C LEU A 14 13.19 -0.10 -30.59
N LEU A 15 14.08 0.37 -31.44
CA LEU A 15 15.20 1.21 -31.02
C LEU A 15 14.66 2.57 -30.53
N VAL A 16 15.04 2.98 -29.33
CA VAL A 16 14.74 4.32 -28.82
C VAL A 16 15.74 5.30 -29.40
N PRO A 17 15.30 6.29 -30.21
CA PRO A 17 16.21 7.28 -30.79
C PRO A 17 16.89 8.13 -29.73
N SER A 18 18.13 8.55 -29.98
CA SER A 18 18.89 9.46 -29.11
C SER A 18 18.54 10.93 -29.33
N ASP A 19 17.24 11.23 -29.52
CA ASP A 19 16.76 12.61 -29.67
C ASP A 19 16.34 13.20 -28.30
N PRO A 20 16.27 14.53 -28.16
CA PRO A 20 15.90 15.18 -26.89
C PRO A 20 14.50 14.83 -26.39
N GLY A 21 13.57 14.45 -27.29
CA GLY A 21 12.21 14.02 -26.92
C GLY A 21 12.21 12.66 -26.23
N SER A 22 12.93 11.70 -26.82
CA SER A 22 13.13 10.36 -26.26
C SER A 22 13.88 10.40 -24.94
N GLN A 23 14.94 11.20 -24.83
CA GLN A 23 15.68 11.39 -23.57
C GLN A 23 14.78 11.95 -22.45
N ARG A 24 13.94 12.95 -22.76
CA ARG A 24 12.96 13.47 -21.80
C ARG A 24 11.95 12.41 -21.37
N GLY A 25 11.51 11.57 -22.29
CA GLY A 25 10.60 10.47 -22.02
C GLY A 25 11.20 9.43 -21.05
N ILE A 26 12.47 9.07 -21.26
CA ILE A 26 13.22 8.16 -20.37
C ILE A 26 13.41 8.81 -18.99
N THR A 27 13.87 10.07 -18.94
CA THR A 27 14.03 10.79 -17.67
C THR A 27 12.72 10.93 -16.90
N ALA A 28 11.58 11.09 -17.59
CA ALA A 28 10.26 11.10 -16.95
C ALA A 28 9.90 9.72 -16.37
N LEU A 29 10.28 8.63 -17.04
CA LEU A 29 10.10 7.28 -16.55
C LEU A 29 10.96 6.98 -15.32
N ASP A 30 12.21 7.45 -15.31
CA ASP A 30 13.15 7.26 -14.20
C ASP A 30 12.71 8.01 -12.92
N ARG A 31 11.95 9.10 -13.07
CA ARG A 31 11.38 9.84 -11.94
C ARG A 31 10.18 9.18 -11.29
N LEU A 32 9.57 8.20 -11.95
CA LEU A 32 8.44 7.46 -11.38
C LEU A 32 8.96 6.33 -10.49
N PRO A 33 8.52 6.26 -9.22
CA PRO A 33 8.90 5.16 -8.35
C PRO A 33 8.56 3.79 -8.96
N ILE A 34 9.38 2.80 -8.65
CA ILE A 34 9.15 1.42 -9.08
C ILE A 34 8.09 0.76 -8.19
N VAL A 35 8.11 1.07 -6.90
CA VAL A 35 7.19 0.51 -5.90
C VAL A 35 5.97 1.40 -5.68
N ASP A 36 4.86 0.78 -5.32
CA ASP A 36 3.66 1.48 -4.85
C ASP A 36 3.73 1.69 -3.34
N PHE A 37 3.30 2.86 -2.88
CA PHE A 37 3.36 3.26 -1.49
C PHE A 37 1.99 3.16 -0.83
N HIS A 38 1.95 2.52 0.33
CA HIS A 38 0.74 2.32 1.12
C HIS A 38 0.96 2.76 2.56
N LYS A 39 -0.11 3.22 3.22
CA LYS A 39 -0.12 3.57 4.63
C LYS A 39 -1.32 2.91 5.31
N ILE A 40 -1.08 2.33 6.47
CA ILE A 40 -2.06 1.53 7.22
C ILE A 40 -2.02 1.95 8.68
N GLY A 41 -3.18 2.31 9.24
CA GLY A 41 -3.29 2.63 10.67
C GLY A 41 -3.29 1.37 11.52
N ILE A 42 -2.54 1.37 12.62
CA ILE A 42 -2.51 0.28 13.59
C ILE A 42 -2.95 0.80 14.95
N LEU A 43 -3.97 0.18 15.51
CA LEU A 43 -4.61 0.55 16.76
C LEU A 43 -4.63 -0.62 17.74
N TYR A 44 -4.57 -0.29 19.00
CA TYR A 44 -4.74 -1.24 20.10
C TYR A 44 -5.90 -0.81 20.98
N ALA A 45 -6.90 -1.65 21.14
CA ALA A 45 -8.00 -1.46 22.08
C ALA A 45 -7.76 -2.33 23.33
N ALA A 46 -7.44 -1.70 24.44
CA ALA A 46 -7.15 -2.36 25.70
C ALA A 46 -8.43 -2.87 26.38
N PRO A 47 -8.33 -3.80 27.36
CA PRO A 47 -9.48 -4.33 28.08
C PRO A 47 -10.42 -3.24 28.59
N GLY A 48 -11.70 -3.33 28.24
CA GLY A 48 -12.76 -2.41 28.66
C GLY A 48 -12.86 -1.12 27.83
N GLN A 49 -11.91 -0.77 26.98
CA GLN A 49 -11.95 0.43 26.14
C GLN A 49 -13.00 0.30 25.03
N ARG A 50 -13.70 1.42 24.76
CA ARG A 50 -14.76 1.48 23.74
C ARG A 50 -14.75 2.78 22.92
N SER A 51 -14.09 3.83 23.40
CA SER A 51 -14.08 5.15 22.75
C SER A 51 -12.80 5.38 21.95
N GLU A 52 -12.92 6.21 20.91
CA GLU A 52 -11.78 6.66 20.12
C GLU A 52 -10.65 7.25 20.99
N GLN A 53 -11.02 8.09 21.93
CA GLN A 53 -10.08 8.79 22.81
C GLN A 53 -9.27 7.80 23.67
N GLU A 54 -9.95 6.81 24.28
CA GLU A 54 -9.26 5.77 25.06
C GLU A 54 -8.27 4.98 24.21
N ILE A 55 -8.69 4.56 23.02
CA ILE A 55 -7.89 3.75 22.09
C ILE A 55 -6.67 4.54 21.58
N LEU A 56 -6.87 5.79 21.18
CA LEU A 56 -5.77 6.64 20.71
C LEU A 56 -4.81 7.06 21.82
N SER A 57 -5.25 7.06 23.07
CA SER A 57 -4.40 7.40 24.24
C SER A 57 -3.43 6.28 24.62
N ASN A 58 -3.57 5.08 24.08
CA ASN A 58 -2.68 3.97 24.40
C ASN A 58 -1.24 4.26 23.94
N THR A 59 -0.28 3.98 24.83
CA THR A 59 1.17 4.10 24.57
C THR A 59 1.87 2.73 24.54
N HIS A 60 1.15 1.67 24.84
CA HIS A 60 1.62 0.28 24.83
C HIS A 60 0.43 -0.65 24.60
N GLY A 61 0.70 -1.94 24.44
CA GLY A 61 -0.34 -2.95 24.29
C GLY A 61 0.04 -4.25 24.97
N SER A 62 -0.79 -5.28 24.80
CA SER A 62 -0.52 -6.63 25.31
C SER A 62 0.72 -7.25 24.67
N LYS A 63 1.24 -8.30 25.28
CA LYS A 63 2.36 -9.07 24.71
C LYS A 63 2.05 -9.55 23.30
N ALA A 64 0.84 -10.11 23.08
CA ALA A 64 0.41 -10.59 21.78
C ALA A 64 0.34 -9.46 20.73
N TYR A 65 -0.11 -8.27 21.12
CA TYR A 65 -0.09 -7.08 20.26
C TYR A 65 1.35 -6.69 19.89
N ILE A 66 2.27 -6.65 20.87
CA ILE A 66 3.67 -6.29 20.59
C ILE A 66 4.33 -7.32 19.66
N GLU A 67 4.10 -8.61 19.87
CA GLU A 67 4.60 -9.67 18.99
C GLU A 67 4.03 -9.54 17.57
N PHE A 68 2.74 -9.20 17.45
CA PHE A 68 2.09 -8.95 16.17
C PHE A 68 2.73 -7.78 15.42
N ILE A 69 2.81 -6.58 16.03
CA ILE A 69 3.36 -5.40 15.34
C ILE A 69 4.84 -5.57 15.00
N SER A 70 5.61 -6.24 15.85
CA SER A 70 7.04 -6.52 15.61
C SER A 70 7.27 -7.45 14.41
N SER A 71 6.26 -8.22 14.04
CA SER A 71 6.29 -9.15 12.90
C SER A 71 5.63 -8.58 11.65
N LEU A 72 5.06 -7.37 11.69
CA LEU A 72 4.48 -6.73 10.51
C LEU A 72 5.53 -6.24 9.52
N GLY A 73 6.71 -5.84 10.01
CA GLY A 73 7.77 -5.30 9.17
C GLY A 73 9.02 -4.96 9.99
N HIS A 74 9.86 -4.12 9.43
CA HIS A 74 11.08 -3.64 10.08
C HIS A 74 10.80 -2.40 10.91
N LEU A 75 11.40 -2.32 12.11
CA LEU A 75 11.36 -1.11 12.92
C LEU A 75 12.31 -0.06 12.31
N VAL A 76 11.78 1.07 11.89
CA VAL A 76 12.53 2.13 11.21
C VAL A 76 12.51 3.40 12.04
N ARG A 77 13.68 4.05 12.17
CA ARG A 77 13.80 5.38 12.75
C ARG A 77 13.23 6.43 11.79
N LEU A 78 12.30 7.25 12.24
CA LEU A 78 11.69 8.28 11.40
C LEU A 78 12.66 9.41 11.08
N LYS A 79 13.35 9.94 12.08
CA LYS A 79 14.31 11.03 11.88
C LYS A 79 15.48 10.57 11.00
N GLY A 80 15.67 11.29 9.88
CA GLY A 80 16.70 10.99 8.88
C GLY A 80 16.28 9.94 7.84
N SER A 81 15.09 9.36 7.92
CA SER A 81 14.63 8.34 6.97
C SER A 81 14.37 8.89 5.56
N ARG A 82 14.19 10.21 5.42
CA ARG A 82 14.07 10.87 4.11
C ARG A 82 15.32 10.71 3.25
N GLU A 83 16.50 10.73 3.86
CA GLU A 83 17.78 10.54 3.17
C GLU A 83 17.98 9.12 2.63
N LEU A 84 17.20 8.19 3.14
CA LEU A 84 17.17 6.78 2.73
C LEU A 84 16.02 6.46 1.75
N ASP A 85 15.36 7.48 1.20
CA ASP A 85 14.18 7.34 0.33
C ASP A 85 13.03 6.51 0.94
N ILE A 86 12.92 6.49 2.27
CA ILE A 86 11.86 5.77 2.97
C ILE A 86 10.57 6.59 2.94
N TYR A 87 9.51 5.98 2.43
CA TYR A 87 8.17 6.57 2.47
C TYR A 87 7.58 6.48 3.89
N ALA A 88 7.40 7.62 4.52
CA ALA A 88 6.87 7.72 5.89
C ALA A 88 5.36 7.95 5.99
N GLY A 89 4.63 7.98 4.86
CA GLY A 89 3.16 8.15 4.86
C GLY A 89 2.65 9.50 5.38
N GLY A 90 3.55 10.46 5.57
CA GLY A 90 3.23 11.77 6.16
C GLY A 90 3.66 11.93 7.62
N LEU A 91 4.28 10.91 8.23
CA LEU A 91 4.90 11.03 9.55
C LEU A 91 6.11 11.97 9.49
N ASP A 92 6.35 12.72 10.56
CA ASP A 92 7.47 13.64 10.65
C ASP A 92 8.82 12.91 10.67
N GLN A 93 9.70 13.27 9.73
CA GLN A 93 11.01 12.68 9.56
C GLN A 93 12.16 13.57 10.06
N GLU A 94 11.84 14.68 10.71
CA GLU A 94 12.84 15.70 11.10
C GLU A 94 12.89 15.96 12.61
N ASN A 95 11.73 16.05 13.28
CA ASN A 95 11.63 16.59 14.63
C ASN A 95 11.06 15.62 15.67
N ASP A 96 10.85 14.35 15.32
CA ASP A 96 10.23 13.32 16.19
C ASP A 96 8.80 13.70 16.67
N ILE A 97 8.08 14.60 15.98
CA ILE A 97 6.74 15.06 16.38
C ILE A 97 5.73 13.91 16.40
N ASP A 98 5.82 13.01 15.42
CA ASP A 98 4.94 11.85 15.31
C ASP A 98 5.53 10.59 15.94
N GLY A 99 6.57 10.74 16.76
CA GLY A 99 7.31 9.67 17.40
C GLY A 99 8.67 9.42 16.76
N ARG A 100 9.41 8.48 17.35
CA ARG A 100 10.77 8.19 16.93
C ARG A 100 10.86 7.04 15.93
N TRP A 101 9.90 6.13 15.97
CA TRP A 101 9.94 4.85 15.29
C TRP A 101 8.60 4.53 14.66
N THR A 102 8.66 3.81 13.55
CA THR A 102 7.48 3.17 12.97
C THR A 102 7.88 1.83 12.38
N TYR A 103 6.90 1.00 11.99
CA TYR A 103 7.15 -0.23 11.24
C TYR A 103 6.95 0.02 9.75
N LEU A 104 7.83 -0.58 8.97
CA LEU A 104 7.80 -0.54 7.51
C LEU A 104 7.97 -1.95 6.96
N TRP A 105 7.21 -2.28 5.96
CA TRP A 105 7.39 -3.50 5.18
C TRP A 105 7.48 -3.15 3.70
N ASP A 106 8.38 -3.81 2.99
CA ASP A 106 8.58 -3.63 1.57
C ASP A 106 8.92 -4.95 0.88
N ASP A 107 8.58 -4.98 -0.40
CA ASP A 107 9.04 -5.96 -1.38
C ASP A 107 9.37 -5.23 -2.69
N ASP A 108 9.57 -5.98 -3.79
CA ASP A 108 9.90 -5.40 -5.09
C ASP A 108 8.75 -4.59 -5.73
N ILE A 109 7.54 -4.65 -5.18
CA ILE A 109 6.31 -4.09 -5.76
C ILE A 109 5.68 -3.02 -4.89
N ALA A 110 5.69 -3.20 -3.57
CA ALA A 110 4.99 -2.34 -2.61
C ALA A 110 5.83 -2.02 -1.38
N GLN A 111 5.64 -0.83 -0.85
CA GLN A 111 6.13 -0.42 0.46
C GLN A 111 4.95 0.01 1.33
N ILE A 112 4.85 -0.57 2.53
CA ILE A 112 3.78 -0.27 3.50
C ILE A 112 4.40 0.36 4.72
N VAL A 113 4.01 1.59 5.03
CA VAL A 113 4.29 2.20 6.33
C VAL A 113 3.09 1.99 7.25
N PHE A 114 3.37 1.59 8.49
CA PHE A 114 2.33 1.38 9.49
C PHE A 114 2.28 2.58 10.46
N HIS A 115 1.18 3.30 10.46
CA HIS A 115 0.90 4.37 11.41
C HIS A 115 0.48 3.74 12.76
N VAL A 116 1.46 3.38 13.58
CA VAL A 116 1.23 2.67 14.83
C VAL A 116 0.91 3.66 15.95
N ALA A 117 -0.37 3.75 16.34
CA ALA A 117 -0.84 4.73 17.32
C ALA A 117 -0.10 4.64 18.68
N THR A 118 0.30 3.45 19.11
CA THR A 118 1.03 3.24 20.37
C THR A 118 2.49 3.70 20.32
N LEU A 119 3.07 3.90 19.13
CA LEU A 119 4.43 4.44 18.95
C LEU A 119 4.44 5.96 18.78
N MET A 120 3.28 6.57 18.55
CA MET A 120 3.13 8.02 18.44
C MET A 120 3.01 8.64 19.84
N PRO A 121 3.53 9.88 20.06
CA PRO A 121 3.45 10.57 21.33
C PRO A 121 2.00 10.77 21.80
N THR A 122 1.80 10.65 23.10
CA THR A 122 0.54 10.97 23.78
C THR A 122 0.81 12.06 24.79
N SER A 123 0.09 13.17 24.68
CA SER A 123 0.23 14.34 25.54
C SER A 123 -1.14 14.77 26.08
N PRO A 124 -1.65 14.13 27.13
CA PRO A 124 -3.02 14.38 27.62
C PRO A 124 -3.27 15.85 28.03
N GLU A 125 -2.22 16.56 28.44
CA GLU A 125 -2.32 17.94 28.87
C GLU A 125 -2.43 18.93 27.70
N THR A 126 -1.72 18.67 26.58
CA THR A 126 -1.66 19.58 25.42
C THR A 126 -2.50 19.11 24.25
N ASP A 127 -2.75 17.79 24.12
CA ASP A 127 -3.58 17.19 23.09
C ASP A 127 -4.50 16.11 23.70
N PRO A 128 -5.50 16.52 24.51
CA PRO A 128 -6.38 15.57 25.21
C PRO A 128 -7.22 14.71 24.25
N GLN A 129 -7.43 15.14 23.02
CA GLN A 129 -8.20 14.41 22.00
C GLN A 129 -7.31 13.60 21.05
N ALA A 130 -6.00 13.51 21.32
CA ALA A 130 -5.04 12.81 20.48
C ALA A 130 -5.10 13.23 18.98
N THR A 131 -5.31 14.51 18.72
CA THR A 131 -5.47 15.11 17.39
C THR A 131 -4.26 14.85 16.51
N LEU A 132 -3.05 14.89 17.10
CA LEU A 132 -1.80 14.59 16.39
C LEU A 132 -1.78 13.14 15.85
N LYS A 133 -2.25 12.17 16.62
CA LYS A 133 -2.40 10.79 16.15
C LYS A 133 -3.53 10.65 15.14
N LYS A 134 -4.66 11.30 15.46
CA LYS A 134 -5.87 11.22 14.63
C LYS A 134 -5.64 11.76 13.22
N ARG A 135 -4.79 12.79 13.03
CA ARG A 135 -4.47 13.32 11.70
C ARG A 135 -3.83 12.29 10.78
N HIS A 136 -3.09 11.30 11.32
CA HIS A 136 -2.51 10.20 10.53
C HIS A 136 -3.50 9.05 10.40
N ILE A 137 -3.94 8.50 11.54
CA ILE A 137 -4.86 7.34 11.58
C ILE A 137 -6.19 7.65 10.87
N GLY A 138 -6.72 8.86 11.04
CA GLY A 138 -7.97 9.29 10.40
C GLY A 138 -7.87 9.41 8.88
N ASN A 139 -6.67 9.59 8.35
CA ASN A 139 -6.40 9.69 6.91
C ASN A 139 -5.97 8.36 6.26
N ASP A 140 -5.99 7.27 7.01
CA ASP A 140 -5.69 5.94 6.48
C ASP A 140 -6.98 5.25 6.03
N PHE A 141 -6.99 4.74 4.81
CA PHE A 141 -8.15 4.03 4.25
C PHE A 141 -8.42 2.70 4.95
N VAL A 142 -7.37 2.09 5.50
CA VAL A 142 -7.42 0.83 6.23
C VAL A 142 -6.86 1.02 7.61
N LYS A 143 -7.59 0.54 8.60
CA LYS A 143 -7.16 0.48 9.99
C LYS A 143 -7.17 -0.97 10.46
N VAL A 144 -6.11 -1.38 11.11
CA VAL A 144 -6.01 -2.67 11.79
C VAL A 144 -6.18 -2.41 13.28
N VAL A 145 -7.17 -3.02 13.87
CA VAL A 145 -7.50 -2.88 15.29
C VAL A 145 -7.21 -4.21 15.99
N PHE A 146 -6.18 -4.22 16.83
CA PHE A 146 -5.93 -5.33 17.72
C PHE A 146 -6.81 -5.15 18.96
N ASN A 147 -7.87 -5.94 19.04
CA ASN A 147 -8.97 -5.73 19.97
C ASN A 147 -8.90 -6.70 21.18
N ASP A 148 -8.29 -6.24 22.26
CA ASP A 148 -8.28 -6.90 23.58
C ASP A 148 -9.40 -6.40 24.49
N SER A 149 -10.30 -5.52 24.01
CA SER A 149 -11.31 -4.87 24.85
C SER A 149 -12.32 -5.82 25.48
N GLY A 150 -12.44 -7.03 24.94
CA GLY A 150 -13.47 -7.99 25.34
C GLY A 150 -14.87 -7.67 24.80
N ALA A 151 -14.99 -6.60 23.99
CA ALA A 151 -16.23 -6.18 23.35
C ALA A 151 -16.11 -6.20 21.82
N GLU A 152 -17.24 -6.19 21.13
CA GLU A 152 -17.27 -6.01 19.70
C GLU A 152 -16.82 -4.58 19.35
N PHE A 153 -15.94 -4.46 18.33
CA PHE A 153 -15.50 -3.17 17.82
C PHE A 153 -16.51 -2.65 16.81
N ALA A 154 -17.04 -1.45 17.04
CA ALA A 154 -17.97 -0.81 16.10
C ALA A 154 -17.21 -0.05 15.01
N PHE A 155 -17.71 -0.08 13.76
CA PHE A 155 -17.11 0.60 12.62
C PHE A 155 -16.89 2.10 12.88
N ASP A 156 -17.87 2.74 13.53
CA ASP A 156 -17.87 4.18 13.80
C ASP A 156 -17.11 4.58 15.08
N THR A 157 -16.45 3.64 15.75
CA THR A 157 -15.60 3.96 16.91
C THR A 157 -14.50 4.97 16.55
N LEU A 158 -13.99 4.90 15.32
CA LEU A 158 -13.05 5.88 14.76
C LEU A 158 -13.67 6.53 13.52
N PRO A 159 -14.47 7.57 13.70
CA PRO A 159 -15.13 8.25 12.59
C PRO A 159 -14.12 9.00 11.71
N GLY A 160 -14.41 9.11 10.42
CA GLY A 160 -13.59 9.89 9.50
C GLY A 160 -13.97 9.65 8.05
N ASP A 161 -13.69 10.64 7.20
CA ASP A 161 -14.01 10.58 5.77
C ASP A 161 -13.23 9.48 5.04
N PHE A 162 -12.06 9.13 5.56
CA PHE A 162 -11.18 8.09 5.00
C PHE A 162 -11.32 6.73 5.71
N ASN A 163 -12.30 6.55 6.59
CA ASN A 163 -12.55 5.25 7.20
C ASN A 163 -13.30 4.34 6.19
N PHE A 164 -12.56 3.52 5.44
CA PHE A 164 -13.12 2.60 4.45
C PHE A 164 -13.16 1.16 4.94
N VAL A 165 -12.09 0.69 5.58
CA VAL A 165 -11.97 -0.69 6.04
C VAL A 165 -11.34 -0.74 7.42
N ASN A 166 -11.98 -1.46 8.35
CA ASN A 166 -11.39 -1.86 9.62
C ASN A 166 -11.16 -3.37 9.63
N ILE A 167 -9.92 -3.79 9.84
CA ILE A 167 -9.54 -5.19 10.04
C ILE A 167 -9.41 -5.40 11.55
N ILE A 168 -10.26 -6.24 12.11
CA ILE A 168 -10.33 -6.47 13.54
C ILE A 168 -9.66 -7.80 13.88
N ILE A 169 -8.67 -7.76 14.76
CA ILE A 169 -7.95 -8.91 15.28
C ILE A 169 -8.37 -9.10 16.73
N GLN A 170 -8.90 -10.27 17.07
CA GLN A 170 -9.27 -10.63 18.44
C GLN A 170 -8.52 -11.89 18.85
N PRO A 171 -7.76 -11.87 19.95
CA PRO A 171 -7.19 -13.08 20.51
C PRO A 171 -8.29 -14.10 20.82
N HIS A 172 -8.07 -15.35 20.45
CA HIS A 172 -9.02 -16.43 20.69
C HIS A 172 -8.33 -17.55 21.45
N THR A 173 -8.73 -17.72 22.70
CA THR A 173 -8.32 -18.88 23.50
C THR A 173 -9.43 -19.91 23.42
N PRO A 174 -9.20 -21.09 22.83
CA PRO A 174 -10.21 -22.14 22.81
C PRO A 174 -10.62 -22.50 24.23
N ALA A 175 -11.90 -22.40 24.53
CA ALA A 175 -12.43 -22.84 25.81
C ALA A 175 -12.19 -24.35 25.94
N GLY A 176 -11.48 -24.76 27.01
CA GLY A 176 -11.32 -26.16 27.34
C GLY A 176 -10.30 -26.92 26.49
N ASN A 177 -9.12 -26.34 26.23
CA ASN A 177 -8.05 -27.12 25.65
C ASN A 177 -7.59 -28.22 26.64
N PRO A 178 -7.93 -29.50 26.40
CA PRO A 178 -7.57 -30.60 27.34
C PRO A 178 -6.07 -30.90 27.33
N TRP A 179 -5.27 -30.22 26.47
CA TRP A 179 -3.83 -30.38 26.33
C TRP A 179 -3.00 -29.29 27.04
N SER A 180 -3.65 -28.39 27.78
CA SER A 180 -2.98 -27.42 28.64
C SER A 180 -2.55 -28.07 29.95
N GLY A 181 -1.58 -28.98 29.91
CA GLY A 181 -0.91 -29.51 31.10
C GLY A 181 0.08 -28.49 31.67
N PRO A 182 0.37 -28.54 33.00
CA PRO A 182 1.41 -27.70 33.60
C PRO A 182 2.75 -28.00 32.95
N GLY A 183 3.33 -27.03 32.24
CA GLY A 183 4.64 -27.13 31.56
C GLY A 183 4.60 -27.11 30.04
N MET A 184 3.45 -27.17 29.37
CA MET A 184 3.33 -26.93 27.94
C MET A 184 2.96 -25.46 27.69
N THR A 185 3.94 -24.68 27.27
CA THR A 185 3.69 -23.38 26.64
C THR A 185 3.11 -23.66 25.24
N ASN A 186 1.81 -23.88 25.14
CA ASN A 186 1.14 -23.91 23.85
C ASN A 186 1.12 -22.47 23.28
N ASN A 187 2.15 -22.11 22.58
CA ASN A 187 2.27 -20.87 21.79
C ASN A 187 1.40 -20.91 20.51
N ALA A 188 0.47 -21.82 20.38
CA ALA A 188 -0.50 -21.82 19.32
C ALA A 188 -1.69 -20.92 19.70
N GLU A 189 -1.44 -19.63 19.86
CA GLU A 189 -2.49 -18.63 19.97
C GLU A 189 -3.18 -18.52 18.61
N PHE A 190 -4.52 -18.62 18.65
CA PHE A 190 -5.36 -18.35 17.48
C PHE A 190 -5.95 -16.96 17.60
N PHE A 191 -6.12 -16.34 16.46
CA PHE A 191 -6.72 -15.02 16.35
C PHE A 191 -7.92 -15.08 15.41
N LYS A 192 -9.04 -14.54 15.86
CA LYS A 192 -10.18 -14.29 15.01
C LYS A 192 -9.93 -12.99 14.27
N VAL A 193 -9.85 -13.05 12.94
CA VAL A 193 -9.72 -11.88 12.07
C VAL A 193 -11.03 -11.68 11.34
N SER A 194 -11.62 -10.51 11.49
CA SER A 194 -12.83 -10.07 10.78
C SER A 194 -12.58 -8.73 10.10
N MET A 195 -13.47 -8.36 9.20
CA MET A 195 -13.35 -7.11 8.46
C MET A 195 -14.69 -6.38 8.45
N GLN A 196 -14.64 -5.08 8.60
CA GLN A 196 -15.76 -4.18 8.47
C GLN A 196 -15.47 -3.20 7.34
N CYS A 197 -16.42 -3.02 6.43
CA CYS A 197 -16.32 -2.09 5.32
C CYS A 197 -17.30 -0.95 5.48
N ARG A 198 -16.95 0.23 4.93
CA ARG A 198 -17.85 1.37 4.84
C ARG A 198 -19.16 0.97 4.15
N THR A 199 -20.28 1.50 4.63
CA THR A 199 -21.59 1.27 4.02
C THR A 199 -21.58 1.61 2.52
N GLY A 200 -22.06 0.70 1.70
CA GLY A 200 -22.08 0.81 0.24
C GLY A 200 -20.80 0.33 -0.46
N MET A 201 -19.73 0.08 0.29
CA MET A 201 -18.53 -0.55 -0.26
C MET A 201 -18.74 -2.07 -0.34
N PRO A 202 -18.46 -2.72 -1.48
CA PRO A 202 -18.54 -4.18 -1.58
C PRO A 202 -17.56 -4.85 -0.61
N GLU A 203 -17.92 -6.04 -0.14
CA GLU A 203 -17.02 -6.84 0.68
C GLU A 203 -15.77 -7.24 -0.12
N VAL A 204 -14.62 -7.19 0.54
CA VAL A 204 -13.31 -7.47 -0.04
C VAL A 204 -12.63 -8.58 0.72
N GLY A 205 -12.07 -9.53 -0.03
CA GLY A 205 -11.21 -10.54 0.53
C GLY A 205 -11.91 -11.83 0.95
N PRO A 206 -11.13 -12.79 1.44
CA PRO A 206 -11.57 -14.18 1.65
C PRO A 206 -12.20 -14.42 3.03
N LEU A 207 -12.63 -13.39 3.76
CA LEU A 207 -12.95 -13.54 5.18
C LEU A 207 -14.34 -14.13 5.43
N GLY A 208 -15.31 -13.90 4.56
CA GLY A 208 -16.72 -14.16 4.93
C GLY A 208 -17.02 -13.39 6.22
N ALA A 209 -17.59 -14.08 7.24
CA ALA A 209 -17.83 -13.45 8.54
C ALA A 209 -16.52 -13.21 9.34
N PHE A 210 -15.62 -14.19 9.35
CA PHE A 210 -14.30 -14.10 9.98
C PHE A 210 -13.39 -15.26 9.55
N LYS A 211 -12.11 -15.17 9.89
CA LYS A 211 -11.14 -16.26 9.72
C LYS A 211 -10.35 -16.49 11.01
N MET A 212 -10.12 -17.76 11.34
CA MET A 212 -9.21 -18.14 12.43
C MET A 212 -7.80 -18.28 11.87
N VAL A 213 -6.84 -17.59 12.45
CA VAL A 213 -5.45 -17.52 12.00
C VAL A 213 -4.52 -17.81 13.18
N THR A 214 -3.48 -18.60 12.95
CA THR A 214 -2.44 -18.84 13.98
C THR A 214 -1.59 -17.61 14.19
N GLY A 215 -1.03 -17.43 15.38
CA GLY A 215 -0.14 -16.28 15.68
C GLY A 215 1.03 -16.15 14.71
N SER A 216 1.61 -17.27 14.27
CA SER A 216 2.72 -17.28 13.31
C SER A 216 2.32 -16.79 11.91
N SER A 217 1.08 -17.03 11.49
CA SER A 217 0.57 -16.61 10.17
C SER A 217 -0.11 -15.25 10.19
N LEU A 218 -0.47 -14.75 11.37
CA LEU A 218 -1.26 -13.54 11.54
C LEU A 218 -0.62 -12.30 10.88
N PRO A 219 0.67 -11.98 11.08
CA PRO A 219 1.26 -10.77 10.52
C PRO A 219 1.26 -10.77 8.98
N ALA A 220 1.63 -11.89 8.35
CA ALA A 220 1.63 -12.03 6.91
C ALA A 220 0.21 -11.94 6.33
N PHE A 221 -0.74 -12.61 6.96
CA PHE A 221 -2.15 -12.58 6.55
C PHE A 221 -2.74 -11.17 6.64
N VAL A 222 -2.56 -10.48 7.78
CA VAL A 222 -3.09 -9.13 7.99
C VAL A 222 -2.40 -8.13 7.05
N ARG A 223 -1.11 -8.25 6.80
CA ARG A 223 -0.37 -7.41 5.85
C ARG A 223 -0.95 -7.53 4.43
N GLN A 224 -1.14 -8.75 3.94
CA GLN A 224 -1.74 -9.01 2.62
C GLN A 224 -3.18 -8.47 2.55
N LEU A 225 -3.98 -8.75 3.57
CA LEU A 225 -5.36 -8.27 3.65
C LEU A 225 -5.42 -6.74 3.65
N SER A 226 -4.54 -6.08 4.41
CA SER A 226 -4.45 -4.63 4.49
C SER A 226 -4.05 -4.01 3.14
N LEU A 227 -3.08 -4.60 2.44
CA LEU A 227 -2.64 -4.15 1.12
C LEU A 227 -3.79 -4.22 0.11
N HIS A 228 -4.45 -5.38 0.01
CA HIS A 228 -5.58 -5.55 -0.91
C HIS A 228 -6.74 -4.61 -0.56
N SER A 229 -7.07 -4.47 0.72
CA SER A 229 -8.12 -3.56 1.19
C SER A 229 -7.78 -2.10 0.88
N ASN A 230 -6.53 -1.69 1.03
CA ASN A 230 -6.09 -0.34 0.71
C ASN A 230 -6.21 -0.02 -0.79
N ILE A 231 -5.75 -0.93 -1.65
CA ILE A 231 -5.90 -0.81 -3.11
C ILE A 231 -7.39 -0.73 -3.48
N PHE A 232 -8.19 -1.62 -2.92
CA PHE A 232 -9.63 -1.66 -3.21
C PHE A 232 -10.35 -0.39 -2.74
N ALA A 233 -10.03 0.12 -1.55
CA ALA A 233 -10.60 1.38 -1.05
C ALA A 233 -10.28 2.56 -1.99
N GLN A 234 -9.07 2.62 -2.54
CA GLN A 234 -8.69 3.65 -3.51
C GLN A 234 -9.45 3.51 -4.84
N ILE A 235 -9.64 2.27 -5.33
CA ILE A 235 -10.45 1.99 -6.53
C ILE A 235 -11.90 2.39 -6.29
N TYR A 236 -12.48 2.01 -5.15
CA TYR A 236 -13.84 2.35 -4.78
C TYR A 236 -14.05 3.86 -4.68
N LEU A 237 -13.17 4.57 -4.00
CA LEU A 237 -13.22 6.03 -3.92
C LEU A 237 -13.17 6.69 -5.29
N ALA A 238 -12.32 6.18 -6.19
CA ALA A 238 -12.23 6.67 -7.55
C ALA A 238 -13.53 6.43 -8.35
N SER A 239 -14.20 5.28 -8.16
CA SER A 239 -15.46 4.96 -8.82
C SER A 239 -16.62 5.83 -8.34
N VAL A 240 -16.79 5.98 -7.03
CA VAL A 240 -17.84 6.82 -6.43
C VAL A 240 -17.63 8.30 -6.77
N GLY A 241 -16.39 8.76 -6.77
CA GLY A 241 -16.04 10.12 -7.18
C GLY A 241 -16.36 10.42 -8.64
N PHE A 242 -16.30 9.40 -9.50
CA PHE A 242 -16.72 9.51 -10.92
C PHE A 242 -18.23 9.67 -11.07
N GLU A 243 -19.02 8.87 -10.37
CA GLU A 243 -20.49 8.95 -10.40
C GLU A 243 -20.99 10.32 -9.89
N ALA A 244 -20.41 10.82 -8.81
CA ALA A 244 -20.77 12.11 -8.21
C ALA A 244 -20.45 13.31 -9.11
N ARG A 245 -19.48 13.22 -10.02
CA ARG A 245 -19.03 14.32 -10.91
C ARG A 245 -19.63 14.30 -12.31
N GLN A 246 -20.69 13.53 -12.55
CA GLN A 246 -21.41 13.49 -13.83
C GLN A 246 -20.50 13.36 -15.07
N GLY A 247 -19.52 12.46 -15.00
CA GLY A 247 -18.82 11.99 -16.22
C GLY A 247 -17.72 12.89 -16.78
N THR A 248 -17.30 13.94 -16.11
CA THR A 248 -16.30 14.87 -16.68
C THR A 248 -14.84 14.40 -16.59
N GLN A 249 -14.49 13.50 -15.71
CA GLN A 249 -13.17 12.87 -15.70
C GLN A 249 -13.19 11.57 -14.90
N LYS A 250 -12.89 10.44 -15.54
CA LYS A 250 -12.76 9.16 -14.87
C LYS A 250 -11.53 9.21 -13.95
N LEU A 251 -11.77 9.29 -12.64
CA LEU A 251 -10.72 9.09 -11.64
C LEU A 251 -10.39 7.59 -11.62
N GLU A 252 -9.32 7.20 -12.27
CA GLU A 252 -8.83 5.83 -12.20
C GLU A 252 -7.80 5.70 -11.07
N TYR A 253 -7.90 4.61 -10.30
CA TYR A 253 -6.78 4.22 -9.44
C TYR A 253 -5.53 4.06 -10.31
N SER A 254 -4.47 4.77 -9.96
CA SER A 254 -3.25 4.81 -10.74
C SER A 254 -2.05 4.44 -9.87
N SER A 255 -1.71 3.14 -9.88
CA SER A 255 -0.45 2.66 -9.31
C SER A 255 0.75 3.28 -10.02
N ASN A 256 1.91 3.30 -9.38
CA ASN A 256 3.15 3.76 -10.02
C ASN A 256 3.49 2.87 -11.22
N TRP A 257 3.25 1.56 -11.13
CA TRP A 257 3.39 0.63 -12.25
C TRP A 257 2.52 1.01 -13.44
N ARG A 258 1.27 1.39 -13.20
CA ARG A 258 0.36 1.85 -14.26
C ARG A 258 0.85 3.15 -14.89
N LYS A 259 1.32 4.10 -14.08
CA LYS A 259 1.92 5.36 -14.59
C LYS A 259 3.15 5.08 -15.44
N ARG A 260 4.05 4.19 -14.99
CA ARG A 260 5.21 3.76 -15.76
C ARG A 260 4.82 3.14 -17.09
N LEU A 261 3.85 2.21 -17.09
CA LEU A 261 3.34 1.60 -18.31
C LEU A 261 2.72 2.63 -19.27
N GLN A 262 2.00 3.62 -18.76
CA GLN A 262 1.47 4.71 -19.58
C GLN A 262 2.58 5.54 -20.23
N GLN A 263 3.64 5.87 -19.48
CA GLN A 263 4.81 6.58 -20.03
C GLN A 263 5.53 5.76 -21.10
N ILE A 264 5.70 4.47 -20.90
CA ILE A 264 6.28 3.56 -21.92
C ILE A 264 5.41 3.54 -23.18
N LYS A 265 4.08 3.42 -23.05
CA LYS A 265 3.17 3.45 -24.20
C LYS A 265 3.20 4.78 -24.94
N LEU A 266 3.30 5.90 -24.22
CA LEU A 266 3.43 7.23 -24.84
C LEU A 266 4.76 7.38 -25.59
N LEU A 267 5.86 6.92 -25.00
CA LEU A 267 7.18 6.93 -25.65
C LEU A 267 7.14 6.07 -26.93
N LYS A 268 6.62 4.85 -26.83
CA LYS A 268 6.44 3.94 -27.98
C LYS A 268 5.62 4.58 -29.10
N SER A 269 4.49 5.20 -28.77
CA SER A 269 3.63 5.85 -29.77
C SER A 269 4.36 7.00 -30.50
N ARG A 270 5.14 7.82 -29.78
CA ARG A 270 5.93 8.90 -30.37
C ARG A 270 7.01 8.37 -31.32
N ILE A 271 7.71 7.31 -30.94
CA ILE A 271 8.73 6.68 -31.78
C ILE A 271 8.11 6.14 -33.07
N LEU A 272 6.97 5.42 -32.97
CA LEU A 272 6.27 4.90 -34.14
C LEU A 272 5.77 6.01 -35.07
N GLN A 273 5.23 7.11 -34.54
CA GLN A 273 4.80 8.26 -35.32
C GLN A 273 5.98 8.90 -36.05
N ALA A 274 7.12 9.11 -35.35
CA ALA A 274 8.33 9.67 -35.97
C ALA A 274 8.88 8.79 -37.09
N GLN A 275 8.88 7.46 -36.89
CA GLN A 275 9.30 6.50 -37.93
C GLN A 275 8.30 6.46 -39.10
N GLY A 276 6.99 6.51 -38.85
CA GLY A 276 5.98 6.57 -39.91
C GLY A 276 6.09 7.86 -40.73
N THR A 277 6.35 8.98 -40.08
CA THR A 277 6.59 10.27 -40.79
C THR A 277 7.89 10.24 -41.60
N ALA A 278 8.93 9.61 -41.07
CA ALA A 278 10.22 9.45 -41.78
C ALA A 278 10.05 8.54 -43.01
N LEU A 279 9.28 7.46 -42.93
CA LEU A 279 8.97 6.58 -44.06
C LEU A 279 8.15 7.29 -45.14
N VAL A 280 7.17 8.11 -44.78
CA VAL A 280 6.39 8.92 -45.73
C VAL A 280 7.30 9.96 -46.43
N ASN A 281 8.17 10.62 -45.67
CA ASN A 281 9.12 11.61 -46.22
C ASN A 281 10.22 10.95 -47.06
N SER A 282 10.67 9.71 -46.72
CA SER A 282 11.64 8.96 -47.52
C SER A 282 11.05 8.35 -48.80
N ALA A 283 9.75 8.03 -48.79
CA ALA A 283 9.05 7.59 -50.02
C ALA A 283 8.83 8.74 -51.02
N ALA A 284 8.98 9.99 -50.56
CA ALA A 284 8.95 11.20 -51.42
C ALA A 284 10.35 11.65 -51.89
N ALA A 285 11.42 11.02 -51.42
CA ALA A 285 12.81 11.25 -51.87
C ALA A 285 13.29 10.12 -52.78
N PRO A 286 14.11 10.40 -53.86
CA PRO A 286 14.66 9.33 -54.69
C PRO A 286 15.54 8.40 -53.84
N LEU A 287 15.39 7.09 -54.03
CA LEU A 287 16.10 6.02 -53.39
C LEU A 287 17.62 6.20 -53.46
N ASP A 288 18.25 6.54 -52.34
CA ASP A 288 19.67 6.32 -52.13
C ASP A 288 19.86 5.07 -51.28
N LEU A 289 20.63 4.11 -51.83
CA LEU A 289 20.62 2.67 -51.47
C LEU A 289 21.58 2.34 -50.31
N ASP A 290 21.65 3.11 -49.24
CA ASP A 290 22.54 2.79 -48.10
C ASP A 290 21.83 2.62 -46.74
N ALA A 291 20.53 2.37 -46.75
CA ALA A 291 19.75 2.17 -45.49
C ALA A 291 19.82 0.75 -44.91
N ALA A 292 20.59 -0.17 -45.53
CA ALA A 292 20.64 -1.60 -45.09
C ALA A 292 21.64 -1.87 -43.96
N GLU A 293 22.54 -0.97 -43.62
CA GLU A 293 23.57 -1.15 -42.58
C GLU A 293 23.21 -0.64 -41.21
N ALA A 294 22.23 0.26 -41.07
CA ALA A 294 21.83 0.84 -39.80
C ALA A 294 20.92 -0.08 -38.94
N SER A 295 20.48 -1.23 -39.50
CA SER A 295 19.55 -2.13 -38.83
C SER A 295 20.18 -3.15 -37.88
N ARG A 296 21.51 -3.15 -37.69
CA ARG A 296 22.21 -4.22 -36.98
C ARG A 296 22.76 -3.89 -35.60
N MET A 297 22.63 -2.69 -35.11
CA MET A 297 23.16 -2.35 -33.79
C MET A 297 22.03 -1.83 -32.85
N PHE A 298 22.00 -2.43 -31.68
CA PHE A 298 21.25 -2.09 -30.48
C PHE A 298 19.86 -2.72 -30.32
N THR A 299 19.84 -3.79 -29.57
CA THR A 299 18.70 -4.34 -28.83
C THR A 299 18.52 -3.49 -27.57
N ALA A 300 17.63 -2.54 -27.57
CA ALA A 300 17.16 -1.90 -26.35
C ALA A 300 15.94 -2.66 -25.83
N TRP A 301 15.99 -3.08 -24.60
CA TRP A 301 14.90 -3.73 -23.89
C TRP A 301 13.78 -2.73 -23.61
N LEU A 302 12.58 -3.01 -24.08
CA LEU A 302 11.32 -2.45 -23.64
C LEU A 302 10.44 -3.57 -23.14
#